data_f57a35946e9759da4592fcdc6a4eb368
#
_entry.id   f57a35946e9759da4592fcdc6a4eb368
#
_cell.length_a   1.000
_cell.length_b   1.000
_cell.length_c   1.000
_cell.angle_alpha   90.00
_cell.angle_beta   90.00
_cell.angle_gamma   90.00
#
_symmetry.space_group_name_H-M   'P 1'
#
loop_
_entity.id
_entity.type
_entity.pdbx_description
1 polymer ?
#
loop_
_entity_poly.entity_id
_entity_poly.type
_entity_poly.pdbx_seq_one_letter_code
_entity_poly.pdbx_strand_id
1 'polypeptide(L)'
;MQAVNIPDWYIQSCERVQYLFPKAHAVAYVLMAYRIAYCKVHHPKHFYASYFTVRATDFDYTHVSKGSHYIKNFIKSVYQQGFRASVQDKSIATYLELANEMIERGYEFEKVDLYKSHPTKFLITEKGLRPPLASLAGVGNNAALSIAEARDVNNPFISREDLRQRAGIGKAVIERLADVGVLDDLPESNQIDLF
;
A
#
# COMPACT_ATOMS: atom_id res chain seq x y z
N MET A 1 6.71 -37.82 32.25
CA MET A 1 5.42 -37.50 32.89
C MET A 1 5.04 -38.48 34.01
N GLN A 2 5.19 -39.77 33.85
CA GLN A 2 4.89 -40.75 34.93
C GLN A 2 5.73 -40.54 36.19
N ALA A 3 6.99 -40.13 36.08
CA ALA A 3 7.89 -39.85 37.21
C ALA A 3 7.51 -38.63 38.10
N VAL A 4 6.50 -37.86 37.73
CA VAL A 4 6.03 -36.65 38.45
C VAL A 4 4.54 -36.73 38.81
N ASN A 5 3.99 -37.93 38.93
CA ASN A 5 2.61 -38.21 39.36
C ASN A 5 1.52 -37.48 38.52
N ILE A 6 1.73 -37.36 37.23
CA ILE A 6 0.68 -36.84 36.34
C ILE A 6 -0.38 -37.95 36.14
N PRO A 7 -1.69 -37.62 36.26
CA PRO A 7 -2.77 -38.61 36.07
C PRO A 7 -2.71 -39.31 34.73
N ASP A 8 -2.95 -40.61 34.72
CA ASP A 8 -2.91 -41.45 33.48
C ASP A 8 -3.86 -40.95 32.37
N TRP A 9 -5.02 -40.43 32.73
CA TRP A 9 -5.95 -39.89 31.76
C TRP A 9 -5.38 -38.73 30.97
N TYR A 10 -4.55 -37.92 31.63
CA TYR A 10 -3.88 -36.78 30.97
C TYR A 10 -2.79 -37.27 30.02
N ILE A 11 -1.99 -38.25 30.44
CA ILE A 11 -0.96 -38.89 29.61
C ILE A 11 -1.59 -39.50 28.37
N GLN A 12 -2.66 -40.30 28.53
CA GLN A 12 -3.41 -40.90 27.42
C GLN A 12 -4.02 -39.84 26.47
N SER A 13 -4.48 -38.72 27.02
CA SER A 13 -4.96 -37.60 26.20
C SER A 13 -3.86 -37.01 25.35
N CYS A 14 -2.66 -36.77 25.94
CA CYS A 14 -1.50 -36.27 25.21
C CYS A 14 -1.03 -37.23 24.11
N GLU A 15 -1.05 -38.56 24.36
CA GLU A 15 -0.67 -39.58 23.38
C GLU A 15 -1.63 -39.65 22.17
N ARG A 16 -2.90 -39.25 22.37
CA ARG A 16 -3.90 -39.17 21.31
C ARG A 16 -3.80 -37.91 20.44
N VAL A 17 -3.10 -36.91 20.92
CA VAL A 17 -2.91 -35.64 20.20
C VAL A 17 -1.85 -35.85 19.10
N GLN A 18 -2.28 -36.12 17.89
CA GLN A 18 -1.40 -36.23 16.73
C GLN A 18 -0.96 -34.87 16.18
N TYR A 19 -1.71 -33.82 16.47
CA TYR A 19 -1.44 -32.45 16.04
C TYR A 19 -1.85 -31.45 17.13
N LEU A 20 -0.97 -30.51 17.45
CA LEU A 20 -1.14 -29.58 18.58
C LEU A 20 -2.35 -28.65 18.46
N PHE A 21 -2.81 -28.36 17.23
CA PHE A 21 -3.94 -27.45 17.03
C PHE A 21 -5.26 -28.23 16.84
N PRO A 22 -6.34 -27.80 17.53
CA PRO A 22 -7.67 -28.39 17.36
C PRO A 22 -8.13 -28.28 15.90
N LYS A 23 -8.84 -29.30 15.41
CA LYS A 23 -9.42 -29.31 14.06
C LYS A 23 -10.26 -28.06 13.78
N ALA A 24 -11.07 -27.61 14.75
CA ALA A 24 -11.89 -26.41 14.62
C ALA A 24 -11.05 -25.14 14.37
N HIS A 25 -9.90 -25.04 15.04
CA HIS A 25 -8.96 -23.93 14.82
C HIS A 25 -8.39 -23.96 13.39
N ALA A 26 -7.91 -25.14 12.95
CA ALA A 26 -7.41 -25.30 11.58
C ALA A 26 -8.49 -24.99 10.52
N VAL A 27 -9.74 -25.46 10.73
CA VAL A 27 -10.87 -25.16 9.84
C VAL A 27 -11.17 -23.66 9.78
N ALA A 28 -11.14 -22.95 10.92
CA ALA A 28 -11.37 -21.51 10.96
C ALA A 28 -10.33 -20.75 10.11
N TYR A 29 -9.05 -21.08 10.25
CA TYR A 29 -7.99 -20.44 9.46
C TYR A 29 -8.10 -20.78 7.96
N VAL A 30 -8.33 -22.04 7.62
CA VAL A 30 -8.50 -22.47 6.22
C VAL A 30 -9.71 -21.79 5.60
N LEU A 31 -10.83 -21.66 6.32
CA LEU A 31 -12.03 -20.98 5.83
C LEU A 31 -11.77 -19.49 5.55
N MET A 32 -11.02 -18.81 6.43
CA MET A 32 -10.63 -17.42 6.20
C MET A 32 -9.69 -17.28 5.00
N ALA A 33 -8.69 -18.15 4.88
CA ALA A 33 -7.80 -18.17 3.72
C ALA A 33 -8.56 -18.40 2.41
N TYR A 34 -9.53 -19.34 2.42
CA TYR A 34 -10.39 -19.63 1.28
C TYR A 34 -11.24 -18.41 0.86
N ARG A 35 -11.83 -17.68 1.84
CA ARG A 35 -12.61 -16.46 1.57
C ARG A 35 -11.73 -15.38 0.92
N ILE A 36 -10.51 -15.20 1.42
CA ILE A 36 -9.55 -14.23 0.85
C ILE A 36 -9.17 -14.65 -0.58
N ALA A 37 -8.89 -15.93 -0.80
CA ALA A 37 -8.59 -16.48 -2.12
C ALA A 37 -9.77 -16.29 -3.09
N TYR A 38 -11.00 -16.52 -2.64
CA TYR A 38 -12.22 -16.24 -3.43
C TYR A 38 -12.28 -14.78 -3.88
N CYS A 39 -12.08 -13.83 -2.94
CA CYS A 39 -12.04 -12.40 -3.29
C CYS A 39 -10.91 -12.07 -4.30
N LYS A 40 -9.74 -12.68 -4.13
CA LYS A 40 -8.61 -12.47 -5.05
C LYS A 40 -8.89 -12.97 -6.47
N VAL A 41 -9.66 -14.05 -6.60
CA VAL A 41 -10.02 -14.63 -7.91
C VAL A 41 -11.18 -13.88 -8.57
N HIS A 42 -12.26 -13.65 -7.83
CA HIS A 42 -13.51 -13.13 -8.39
C HIS A 42 -13.64 -11.60 -8.31
N HIS A 43 -12.92 -10.95 -7.38
CA HIS A 43 -12.94 -9.50 -7.16
C HIS A 43 -11.52 -8.94 -7.03
N PRO A 44 -10.61 -9.19 -8.00
CA PRO A 44 -9.18 -8.92 -7.85
C PRO A 44 -8.88 -7.45 -7.54
N LYS A 45 -9.50 -6.50 -8.20
CA LYS A 45 -9.29 -5.06 -7.91
C LYS A 45 -9.63 -4.69 -6.46
N HIS A 46 -10.72 -5.25 -5.92
CA HIS A 46 -11.09 -5.02 -4.52
C HIS A 46 -10.11 -5.66 -3.54
N PHE A 47 -9.62 -6.86 -3.86
CA PHE A 47 -8.59 -7.52 -3.07
C PHE A 47 -7.31 -6.69 -3.02
N TYR A 48 -6.80 -6.24 -4.16
CA TYR A 48 -5.58 -5.43 -4.22
C TYR A 48 -5.76 -4.07 -3.55
N ALA A 49 -6.87 -3.37 -3.78
CA ALA A 49 -7.15 -2.09 -3.13
C ALA A 49 -7.18 -2.22 -1.61
N SER A 50 -7.83 -3.26 -1.09
CA SER A 50 -7.88 -3.53 0.34
C SER A 50 -6.51 -3.87 0.91
N TYR A 51 -5.74 -4.73 0.22
CA TYR A 51 -4.40 -5.11 0.65
C TYR A 51 -3.46 -3.91 0.73
N PHE A 52 -3.35 -3.14 -0.35
CA PHE A 52 -2.45 -1.98 -0.37
C PHE A 52 -2.87 -0.89 0.59
N THR A 53 -4.18 -0.74 0.86
CA THR A 53 -4.66 0.24 1.85
C THR A 53 -4.33 -0.17 3.28
N VAL A 54 -4.44 -1.47 3.62
CA VAL A 54 -4.43 -1.92 5.03
C VAL A 54 -3.10 -2.54 5.43
N ARG A 55 -2.45 -3.25 4.50
CA ARG A 55 -1.27 -4.08 4.80
C ARG A 55 0.05 -3.51 4.31
N ALA A 56 0.03 -2.70 3.26
CA ALA A 56 1.23 -2.10 2.70
C ALA A 56 1.48 -0.71 3.31
N THR A 57 1.78 -0.66 4.60
CA THR A 57 2.01 0.59 5.36
C THR A 57 3.20 1.39 4.83
N ASP A 58 4.20 0.71 4.26
CA ASP A 58 5.41 1.31 3.69
C ASP A 58 5.32 1.47 2.15
N PHE A 59 4.09 1.46 1.60
CA PHE A 59 3.90 1.59 0.16
C PHE A 59 4.39 2.94 -0.33
N ASP A 60 5.31 2.90 -1.29
CA ASP A 60 5.81 4.08 -1.99
C ASP A 60 5.51 3.96 -3.48
N TYR A 61 4.73 4.91 -3.99
CA TYR A 61 4.36 4.99 -5.39
C TYR A 61 5.56 5.05 -6.34
N THR A 62 6.68 5.62 -5.90
CA THR A 62 7.89 5.75 -6.72
C THR A 62 8.47 4.40 -7.17
N HIS A 63 8.23 3.32 -6.43
CA HIS A 63 8.64 1.99 -6.83
C HIS A 63 7.77 1.43 -7.96
N VAL A 64 6.45 1.58 -7.86
CA VAL A 64 5.52 1.01 -8.85
C VAL A 64 5.45 1.85 -10.13
N SER A 65 5.70 3.16 -10.05
CA SER A 65 5.74 4.06 -11.21
C SER A 65 6.87 3.75 -12.20
N LYS A 66 7.94 3.08 -11.74
CA LYS A 66 9.07 2.67 -12.58
C LYS A 66 8.80 1.42 -13.44
N GLY A 67 7.64 0.79 -13.25
CA GLY A 67 7.18 -0.33 -14.06
C GLY A 67 7.71 -1.71 -13.65
N SER A 68 7.14 -2.75 -14.29
CA SER A 68 7.33 -4.16 -13.95
C SER A 68 8.81 -4.61 -13.96
N HIS A 69 9.60 -4.10 -14.93
CA HIS A 69 11.02 -4.49 -15.02
C HIS A 69 11.81 -4.05 -13.77
N TYR A 70 11.60 -2.80 -13.32
CA TYR A 70 12.24 -2.31 -12.09
C TYR A 70 11.79 -3.12 -10.88
N ILE A 71 10.50 -3.38 -10.76
CA ILE A 71 9.93 -4.14 -9.64
C ILE A 71 10.57 -5.53 -9.55
N LYS A 72 10.64 -6.26 -10.66
CA LYS A 72 11.25 -7.60 -10.73
C LYS A 72 12.73 -7.58 -10.33
N ASN A 73 13.49 -6.58 -10.80
CA ASN A 73 14.90 -6.44 -10.46
C ASN A 73 15.10 -6.10 -8.98
N PHE A 74 14.26 -5.22 -8.42
CA PHE A 74 14.31 -4.89 -6.99
C PHE A 74 14.05 -6.12 -6.13
N ILE A 75 12.97 -6.85 -6.38
CA ILE A 75 12.63 -8.09 -5.67
C ILE A 75 13.81 -9.08 -5.74
N LYS A 76 14.36 -9.31 -6.94
CA LYS A 76 15.50 -10.21 -7.15
C LYS A 76 16.72 -9.78 -6.34
N SER A 77 17.04 -8.49 -6.31
CA SER A 77 18.16 -7.94 -5.55
C SER A 77 18.04 -8.17 -4.04
N VAL A 78 16.83 -7.97 -3.50
CA VAL A 78 16.53 -8.20 -2.07
C VAL A 78 16.69 -9.68 -1.71
N TYR A 79 16.19 -10.60 -2.55
CA TYR A 79 16.34 -12.02 -2.34
C TYR A 79 17.79 -12.49 -2.42
N GLN A 80 18.58 -11.93 -3.35
CA GLN A 80 20.02 -12.24 -3.46
C GLN A 80 20.80 -11.80 -2.22
N GLN A 81 20.42 -10.70 -1.59
CA GLN A 81 21.02 -10.25 -0.32
C GLN A 81 20.62 -11.14 0.87
N GLY A 82 19.48 -11.82 0.80
CA GLY A 82 18.99 -12.75 1.82
C GLY A 82 18.92 -12.12 3.22
N PHE A 83 19.70 -12.66 4.16
CA PHE A 83 19.73 -12.14 5.54
C PHE A 83 20.35 -10.74 5.65
N ARG A 84 21.15 -10.31 4.68
CA ARG A 84 21.79 -8.99 4.67
C ARG A 84 20.87 -7.87 4.24
N ALA A 85 19.77 -8.18 3.57
CA ALA A 85 18.78 -7.18 3.16
C ALA A 85 18.15 -6.51 4.39
N SER A 86 17.97 -5.18 4.33
CA SER A 86 17.35 -4.41 5.39
C SER A 86 15.90 -4.87 5.65
N VAL A 87 15.39 -4.61 6.86
CA VAL A 87 13.97 -4.88 7.18
C VAL A 87 13.06 -4.10 6.26
N GLN A 88 13.43 -2.86 5.95
CA GLN A 88 12.68 -2.00 5.04
C GLN A 88 12.64 -2.56 3.61
N ASP A 89 13.78 -2.99 3.05
CA ASP A 89 13.82 -3.58 1.71
C ASP A 89 12.97 -4.86 1.61
N LYS A 90 12.95 -5.67 2.67
CA LYS A 90 12.10 -6.86 2.74
C LYS A 90 10.62 -6.50 2.78
N SER A 91 10.25 -5.46 3.53
CA SER A 91 8.88 -4.93 3.56
C SER A 91 8.45 -4.44 2.17
N ILE A 92 9.32 -3.65 1.52
CA ILE A 92 9.11 -3.16 0.17
C ILE A 92 8.96 -4.32 -0.83
N ALA A 93 9.87 -5.31 -0.80
CA ALA A 93 9.78 -6.47 -1.67
C ALA A 93 8.46 -7.22 -1.52
N THR A 94 7.95 -7.35 -0.28
CA THR A 94 6.70 -8.05 0.00
C THR A 94 5.49 -7.41 -0.69
N TYR A 95 5.35 -6.08 -0.64
CA TYR A 95 4.23 -5.45 -1.35
C TYR A 95 4.47 -5.35 -2.85
N LEU A 96 5.74 -5.26 -3.30
CA LEU A 96 6.08 -5.25 -4.71
C LEU A 96 5.81 -6.58 -5.41
N GLU A 97 5.92 -7.71 -4.72
CA GLU A 97 5.51 -9.01 -5.26
C GLU A 97 4.02 -9.01 -5.65
N LEU A 98 3.19 -8.49 -4.75
CA LEU A 98 1.75 -8.40 -5.02
C LEU A 98 1.43 -7.33 -6.08
N ALA A 99 2.19 -6.23 -6.11
CA ALA A 99 2.09 -5.21 -7.15
C ALA A 99 2.46 -5.78 -8.52
N ASN A 100 3.54 -6.57 -8.59
CA ASN A 100 3.93 -7.26 -9.82
C ASN A 100 2.86 -8.27 -10.27
N GLU A 101 2.31 -9.06 -9.34
CA GLU A 101 1.23 -9.98 -9.65
C GLU A 101 0.00 -9.24 -10.24
N MET A 102 -0.38 -8.10 -9.64
CA MET A 102 -1.47 -7.27 -10.13
C MET A 102 -1.21 -6.79 -11.58
N ILE A 103 0.01 -6.33 -11.85
CA ILE A 103 0.41 -5.86 -13.19
C ILE A 103 0.41 -7.02 -14.21
N GLU A 104 0.94 -8.18 -13.85
CA GLU A 104 0.96 -9.38 -14.72
C GLU A 104 -0.46 -9.91 -15.03
N ARG A 105 -1.44 -9.60 -14.18
CA ARG A 105 -2.86 -9.87 -14.43
C ARG A 105 -3.52 -8.83 -15.33
N GLY A 106 -2.78 -7.83 -15.82
CA GLY A 106 -3.27 -6.78 -16.72
C GLY A 106 -3.92 -5.59 -16.01
N TYR A 107 -3.75 -5.43 -14.70
CA TYR A 107 -4.18 -4.24 -13.98
C TYR A 107 -3.05 -3.24 -13.85
N GLU A 108 -3.39 -1.95 -13.80
CA GLU A 108 -2.42 -0.86 -13.75
C GLU A 108 -2.52 -0.08 -12.44
N PHE A 109 -1.40 0.51 -12.02
CA PHE A 109 -1.42 1.63 -11.09
C PHE A 109 -1.55 2.92 -11.89
N GLU A 110 -2.67 3.60 -11.75
CA GLU A 110 -2.84 4.94 -12.33
C GLU A 110 -1.95 5.96 -11.61
N LYS A 111 -1.72 7.10 -12.25
CA LYS A 111 -0.99 8.19 -11.61
C LYS A 111 -1.74 8.72 -10.41
N VAL A 112 -0.99 9.11 -9.38
CA VAL A 112 -1.52 9.92 -8.29
C VAL A 112 -1.99 11.25 -8.86
N ASP A 113 -3.17 11.68 -8.45
CA ASP A 113 -3.83 12.87 -8.98
C ASP A 113 -4.29 13.75 -7.81
N LEU A 114 -4.02 15.06 -7.90
CA LEU A 114 -4.28 16.00 -6.83
C LEU A 114 -5.76 16.02 -6.41
N TYR A 115 -6.68 15.91 -7.36
CA TYR A 115 -8.13 16.03 -7.13
C TYR A 115 -8.83 14.67 -7.02
N LYS A 116 -8.37 13.65 -7.77
CA LYS A 116 -9.05 12.36 -7.89
C LYS A 116 -8.55 11.33 -6.89
N SER A 117 -7.28 11.42 -6.44
CA SER A 117 -6.76 10.48 -5.46
C SER A 117 -7.39 10.69 -4.08
N HIS A 118 -7.72 9.60 -3.41
CA HIS A 118 -8.12 9.65 -2.01
C HIS A 118 -6.89 10.00 -1.14
N PRO A 119 -7.02 10.68 -0.01
CA PRO A 119 -5.87 10.99 0.83
C PRO A 119 -5.09 9.76 1.29
N THR A 120 -5.77 8.68 1.72
CA THR A 120 -5.13 7.53 2.40
C THR A 120 -5.51 6.16 1.86
N LYS A 121 -6.49 6.04 0.95
CA LYS A 121 -6.99 4.73 0.46
C LYS A 121 -6.78 4.59 -1.04
N PHE A 122 -6.49 3.37 -1.47
CA PHE A 122 -6.48 3.04 -2.89
C PHE A 122 -7.90 3.05 -3.45
N LEU A 123 -8.09 3.73 -4.57
CA LEU A 123 -9.36 3.75 -5.29
C LEU A 123 -9.32 2.75 -6.44
N ILE A 124 -10.45 2.08 -6.65
CA ILE A 124 -10.64 1.18 -7.78
C ILE A 124 -11.02 2.02 -9.00
N THR A 125 -10.34 1.78 -10.12
CA THR A 125 -10.59 2.44 -11.39
C THR A 125 -10.95 1.42 -12.47
N GLU A 126 -11.24 1.88 -13.66
CA GLU A 126 -11.53 0.98 -14.78
C GLU A 126 -10.33 0.10 -15.11
N LYS A 127 -9.12 0.65 -15.16
CA LYS A 127 -7.90 -0.05 -15.53
C LYS A 127 -7.21 -0.78 -14.37
N GLY A 128 -7.49 -0.39 -13.12
CA GLY A 128 -6.82 -0.98 -11.97
C GLY A 128 -7.02 -0.18 -10.69
N LEU A 129 -5.95 0.41 -10.16
CA LEU A 129 -5.97 1.14 -8.90
C LEU A 129 -5.35 2.53 -9.03
N ARG A 130 -5.96 3.52 -8.38
CA ARG A 130 -5.33 4.82 -8.17
C ARG A 130 -4.79 4.90 -6.75
N PRO A 131 -3.47 5.11 -6.59
CA PRO A 131 -2.85 5.25 -5.28
C PRO A 131 -3.31 6.52 -4.56
N PRO A 132 -3.29 6.52 -3.22
CA PRO A 132 -3.61 7.69 -2.42
C PRO A 132 -2.50 8.75 -2.46
N LEU A 133 -2.81 9.97 -2.03
CA LEU A 133 -1.79 11.03 -1.87
C LEU A 133 -0.70 10.61 -0.87
N ALA A 134 -1.08 9.94 0.23
CA ALA A 134 -0.15 9.45 1.24
C ALA A 134 0.78 8.32 0.75
N SER A 135 0.57 7.77 -0.46
CA SER A 135 1.49 6.80 -1.07
C SER A 135 2.77 7.42 -1.63
N LEU A 136 2.87 8.74 -1.62
CA LEU A 136 4.05 9.46 -2.06
C LEU A 136 5.03 9.62 -0.90
N ALA A 137 6.28 9.22 -1.09
CA ALA A 137 7.31 9.37 -0.07
C ALA A 137 7.41 10.84 0.39
N GLY A 138 7.33 11.06 1.70
CA GLY A 138 7.35 12.41 2.28
C GLY A 138 5.98 13.11 2.36
N VAL A 139 4.91 12.49 1.85
CA VAL A 139 3.54 12.98 2.06
C VAL A 139 2.88 12.16 3.15
N GLY A 140 2.91 12.66 4.38
CA GLY A 140 2.26 11.99 5.52
C GLY A 140 0.73 12.03 5.44
N ASN A 141 0.07 11.14 6.19
CA ASN A 141 -1.40 11.06 6.22
C ASN A 141 -2.08 12.40 6.55
N ASN A 142 -1.52 13.18 7.50
CA ASN A 142 -2.09 14.47 7.87
C ASN A 142 -2.02 15.47 6.71
N ALA A 143 -0.87 15.56 6.02
CA ALA A 143 -0.73 16.41 4.85
C ALA A 143 -1.68 15.99 3.72
N ALA A 144 -1.81 14.70 3.47
CA ALA A 144 -2.75 14.16 2.48
C ALA A 144 -4.21 14.48 2.81
N LEU A 145 -4.61 14.42 4.08
CA LEU A 145 -5.93 14.82 4.55
C LEU A 145 -6.16 16.31 4.40
N SER A 146 -5.21 17.16 4.83
CA SER A 146 -5.30 18.61 4.67
C SER A 146 -5.43 19.03 3.20
N ILE A 147 -4.71 18.38 2.28
CA ILE A 147 -4.87 18.60 0.83
C ILE A 147 -6.28 18.25 0.39
N ALA A 148 -6.79 17.09 0.85
CA ALA A 148 -8.13 16.62 0.47
C ALA A 148 -9.24 17.55 0.99
N GLU A 149 -9.07 18.14 2.17
CA GLU A 149 -10.00 19.10 2.75
C GLU A 149 -9.96 20.47 2.05
N ALA A 150 -8.76 20.90 1.63
CA ALA A 150 -8.56 22.19 0.98
C ALA A 150 -8.97 22.22 -0.50
N ARG A 151 -9.05 21.06 -1.18
CA ARG A 151 -9.40 20.99 -2.60
C ARG A 151 -10.90 21.21 -2.82
N ASP A 152 -11.20 22.10 -3.77
CA ASP A 152 -12.56 22.38 -4.21
C ASP A 152 -12.57 22.42 -5.75
N VAL A 153 -13.45 21.63 -6.36
CA VAL A 153 -13.59 21.56 -7.83
C VAL A 153 -14.09 22.89 -8.41
N ASN A 154 -14.91 23.64 -7.64
CA ASN A 154 -15.43 24.94 -8.08
C ASN A 154 -14.44 26.08 -7.83
N ASN A 155 -13.42 25.85 -6.98
CA ASN A 155 -12.36 26.81 -6.70
C ASN A 155 -11.01 26.07 -6.71
N PRO A 156 -10.52 25.64 -7.88
CA PRO A 156 -9.29 24.88 -8.00
C PRO A 156 -8.08 25.69 -7.52
N PHE A 157 -7.01 25.00 -7.17
CA PHE A 157 -5.75 25.64 -6.84
C PHE A 157 -5.19 26.33 -8.11
N ILE A 158 -4.77 27.58 -7.94
CA ILE A 158 -4.23 28.40 -9.04
C ILE A 158 -2.71 28.31 -9.14
N SER A 159 -2.03 27.89 -8.06
CA SER A 159 -0.59 27.70 -8.00
C SER A 159 -0.17 26.74 -6.89
N ARG A 160 1.11 26.35 -6.90
CA ARG A 160 1.72 25.56 -5.82
C ARG A 160 1.76 26.32 -4.49
N GLU A 161 1.91 27.63 -4.56
CA GLU A 161 1.85 28.51 -3.39
C GLU A 161 0.43 28.57 -2.79
N ASP A 162 -0.59 28.71 -3.62
CA ASP A 162 -2.00 28.68 -3.21
C ASP A 162 -2.36 27.33 -2.55
N LEU A 163 -1.95 26.21 -3.16
CA LEU A 163 -2.09 24.89 -2.56
C LEU A 163 -1.43 24.82 -1.18
N ARG A 164 -0.19 25.32 -1.06
CA ARG A 164 0.55 25.33 0.20
C ARG A 164 -0.18 26.10 1.29
N GLN A 165 -0.68 27.29 0.96
CA GLN A 165 -1.37 28.15 1.90
C GLN A 165 -2.72 27.58 2.31
N ARG A 166 -3.54 27.16 1.35
CA ARG A 166 -4.89 26.65 1.62
C ARG A 166 -4.88 25.32 2.34
N ALA A 167 -3.97 24.42 2.00
CA ALA A 167 -3.84 23.13 2.66
C ALA A 167 -2.99 23.17 3.95
N GLY A 168 -2.29 24.29 4.24
CA GLY A 168 -1.44 24.42 5.42
C GLY A 168 -0.27 23.42 5.44
N ILE A 169 0.27 23.06 4.26
CA ILE A 169 1.34 22.06 4.12
C ILE A 169 2.72 22.69 3.96
N GLY A 170 3.75 21.95 4.36
CA GLY A 170 5.13 22.42 4.26
C GLY A 170 5.68 22.43 2.83
N LYS A 171 6.74 23.24 2.59
CA LYS A 171 7.41 23.31 1.29
C LYS A 171 7.91 21.95 0.79
N ALA A 172 8.46 21.12 1.69
CA ALA A 172 8.94 19.78 1.35
C ALA A 172 7.84 18.87 0.76
N VAL A 173 6.59 19.02 1.21
CA VAL A 173 5.45 18.26 0.65
C VAL A 173 5.14 18.74 -0.77
N ILE A 174 5.16 20.06 -1.02
CA ILE A 174 4.97 20.63 -2.36
C ILE A 174 6.06 20.13 -3.32
N GLU A 175 7.33 20.16 -2.89
CA GLU A 175 8.45 19.65 -3.70
C GLU A 175 8.25 18.17 -4.06
N ARG A 176 7.83 17.35 -3.10
CA ARG A 176 7.55 15.93 -3.35
C ARG A 176 6.41 15.69 -4.33
N LEU A 177 5.32 16.45 -4.21
CA LEU A 177 4.21 16.38 -5.16
C LEU A 177 4.64 16.83 -6.58
N ALA A 178 5.52 17.83 -6.67
CA ALA A 178 6.06 18.29 -7.94
C ALA A 178 7.04 17.27 -8.56
N ASP A 179 7.95 16.68 -7.77
CA ASP A 179 8.90 15.66 -8.24
C ASP A 179 8.26 14.46 -8.94
N VAL A 180 7.04 14.11 -8.52
CA VAL A 180 6.29 12.98 -9.11
C VAL A 180 5.26 13.43 -10.17
N GLY A 181 5.27 14.70 -10.54
CA GLY A 181 4.41 15.24 -11.60
C GLY A 181 2.95 15.44 -11.23
N VAL A 182 2.62 15.46 -9.93
CA VAL A 182 1.24 15.70 -9.45
C VAL A 182 0.85 17.17 -9.61
N LEU A 183 1.84 18.09 -9.65
CA LEU A 183 1.66 19.53 -9.75
C LEU A 183 2.16 20.12 -11.08
N ASP A 184 2.27 19.30 -12.14
CA ASP A 184 2.80 19.76 -13.43
C ASP A 184 1.91 20.84 -14.07
N ASP A 185 0.62 20.80 -13.81
CA ASP A 185 -0.35 21.78 -14.33
C ASP A 185 -0.43 23.08 -13.50
N LEU A 186 0.31 23.16 -12.35
CA LEU A 186 0.26 24.30 -11.46
C LEU A 186 1.56 25.13 -11.52
N PRO A 187 1.46 26.47 -11.80
CA PRO A 187 2.61 27.35 -11.70
C PRO A 187 3.12 27.45 -10.26
N GLU A 188 4.35 27.90 -10.08
CA GLU A 188 4.96 28.00 -8.74
C GLU A 188 4.30 29.04 -7.85
N SER A 189 4.03 30.22 -8.40
CA SER A 189 3.47 31.34 -7.64
C SER A 189 2.20 31.90 -8.30
N ASN A 190 1.46 32.71 -7.51
CA ASN A 190 0.29 33.44 -7.99
C ASN A 190 0.67 34.68 -8.84
N GLN A 191 1.96 34.98 -8.94
CA GLN A 191 2.44 36.11 -9.76
C GLN A 191 2.42 35.69 -11.23
N ILE A 192 1.71 36.46 -12.04
CA ILE A 192 1.80 36.36 -13.50
C ILE A 192 3.13 37.03 -13.84
N ASP A 193 4.10 36.27 -14.35
CA ASP A 193 5.30 36.83 -14.96
C ASP A 193 4.88 37.65 -16.17
N LEU A 194 4.99 38.95 -16.06
CA LEU A 194 4.61 39.91 -17.11
C LEU A 194 5.71 40.13 -18.15
N PHE A 195 6.70 39.19 -18.26
CA PHE A 195 7.77 39.28 -19.23
C PHE A 195 8.01 37.95 -19.94
#